data_c28c28223a7f8b1b2b4d8c2bd2deda45
#
_entry.id   c28c28223a7f8b1b2b4d8c2bd2deda45
#
_cell.length_a   1.000
_cell.length_b   1.000
_cell.length_c   1.000
_cell.angle_alpha   90.00
_cell.angle_beta   90.00
_cell.angle_gamma   90.00
#
_symmetry.space_group_name_H-M   'P 1'
#
loop_
_entity.id
_entity.type
_entity.pdbx_description
1 polymer ?
#
loop_
_entity_poly.entity_id
_entity_poly.type
_entity_poly.pdbx_seq_one_letter_code
_entity_poly.pdbx_strand_id
1 'polypeptide(L)'
;MKRWIGGSWVVLWLAMGCSSEDPGVSLGVQLMHTPSNGAAQSGPERTVTRPNGDVVRLTRGWVNVESVEIFACPATAWERFLDALSPVATARAHTPGTPTRIGTPHVDDLLRSDAQALALGTLKPPADRYCRAAVTLGPADADAEGLPTAVPMSGNTVWLEGTVTPAAGGTAQSFQLTSAAEADADVQFTGAGGAAAPVVLTTAGVSRTGRVVLRYDRWFDAVDPLEDGAADALVSAIAESVELQQE
;
A
#
# COMPACT_ATOMS: atom_id res chain seq x y z
N MET A 1 -52.87 -55.58 -35.60
CA MET A 1 -52.75 -54.27 -34.91
C MET A 1 -51.46 -54.25 -34.14
N LYS A 2 -50.38 -53.60 -34.66
CA LYS A 2 -49.09 -53.48 -33.99
C LYS A 2 -48.83 -51.98 -33.82
N ARG A 3 -48.80 -51.51 -32.54
CA ARG A 3 -48.45 -50.14 -32.15
C ARG A 3 -46.92 -50.04 -32.01
N TRP A 4 -46.33 -49.18 -32.77
CA TRP A 4 -44.93 -48.74 -32.58
C TRP A 4 -44.90 -47.57 -31.63
N ILE A 5 -44.12 -47.69 -30.55
CA ILE A 5 -43.83 -46.62 -29.61
C ILE A 5 -42.43 -46.13 -29.99
N GLY A 6 -42.37 -44.95 -30.60
CA GLY A 6 -41.11 -44.26 -30.90
C GLY A 6 -40.56 -43.57 -29.63
N GLY A 7 -39.44 -44.07 -29.12
CA GLY A 7 -38.72 -43.42 -28.06
C GLY A 7 -37.84 -42.28 -28.57
N SER A 8 -38.15 -41.06 -28.15
CA SER A 8 -37.38 -39.88 -28.47
C SER A 8 -36.21 -39.78 -27.48
N TRP A 9 -34.99 -39.97 -27.96
CA TRP A 9 -33.79 -39.77 -27.20
C TRP A 9 -33.42 -38.28 -27.26
N VAL A 10 -33.65 -37.54 -26.17
CA VAL A 10 -33.14 -36.19 -25.99
C VAL A 10 -31.71 -36.31 -25.52
N VAL A 11 -30.77 -36.06 -26.41
CA VAL A 11 -29.34 -35.95 -26.09
C VAL A 11 -29.11 -34.58 -25.49
N LEU A 12 -28.98 -34.52 -24.14
CA LEU A 12 -28.63 -33.33 -23.40
C LEU A 12 -27.12 -33.08 -23.55
N TRP A 13 -26.73 -32.16 -24.46
CA TRP A 13 -25.37 -31.66 -24.53
C TRP A 13 -25.09 -30.80 -23.34
N LEU A 14 -24.43 -31.35 -22.32
CA LEU A 14 -23.73 -30.60 -21.30
C LEU A 14 -22.56 -29.87 -21.95
N ALA A 15 -22.75 -28.61 -22.31
CA ALA A 15 -21.65 -27.72 -22.63
C ALA A 15 -20.81 -27.55 -21.38
N MET A 16 -19.76 -28.36 -21.21
CA MET A 16 -18.65 -28.05 -20.31
C MET A 16 -17.98 -26.80 -20.86
N GLY A 17 -18.47 -25.64 -20.42
CA GLY A 17 -17.73 -24.39 -20.57
C GLY A 17 -16.43 -24.54 -19.79
N CYS A 18 -15.34 -24.92 -20.45
CA CYS A 18 -14.02 -24.58 -19.97
C CYS A 18 -14.00 -23.05 -19.89
N SER A 19 -14.13 -22.50 -18.71
CA SER A 19 -13.64 -21.16 -18.45
C SER A 19 -12.13 -21.25 -18.67
N SER A 20 -11.66 -20.87 -19.86
CA SER A 20 -10.28 -20.51 -20.02
C SER A 20 -10.08 -19.37 -19.03
N GLU A 21 -9.43 -19.62 -17.89
CA GLU A 21 -8.86 -18.55 -17.13
C GLU A 21 -7.99 -17.77 -18.10
N ASP A 22 -8.48 -16.59 -18.47
CA ASP A 22 -7.71 -15.63 -19.24
C ASP A 22 -6.39 -15.47 -18.47
N PRO A 23 -5.21 -15.69 -19.06
CA PRO A 23 -3.92 -15.57 -18.34
C PRO A 23 -3.65 -14.17 -17.81
N GLY A 24 -4.68 -13.40 -17.70
CA GLY A 24 -4.90 -12.16 -16.95
C GLY A 24 -3.66 -11.28 -16.90
N VAL A 25 -3.86 -10.08 -17.26
CA VAL A 25 -2.91 -8.99 -16.99
C VAL A 25 -2.50 -9.05 -15.53
N SER A 26 -1.22 -9.00 -15.25
CA SER A 26 -0.72 -8.98 -13.87
C SER A 26 -0.05 -7.64 -13.56
N LEU A 27 -0.34 -7.12 -12.36
CA LEU A 27 0.33 -5.97 -11.78
C LEU A 27 1.04 -6.40 -10.49
N GLY A 28 2.37 -6.46 -10.54
CA GLY A 28 3.17 -6.63 -9.34
C GLY A 28 3.10 -5.35 -8.50
N VAL A 29 2.84 -5.47 -7.20
CA VAL A 29 2.85 -4.34 -6.27
C VAL A 29 4.03 -4.49 -5.33
N GLN A 30 4.82 -3.44 -5.22
CA GLN A 30 6.00 -3.37 -4.37
C GLN A 30 5.87 -2.21 -3.38
N LEU A 31 6.46 -2.37 -2.21
CA LEU A 31 6.61 -1.32 -1.21
C LEU A 31 8.08 -0.95 -1.10
N MET A 32 8.38 0.32 -1.00
CA MET A 32 9.69 0.81 -0.65
C MET A 32 9.60 2.08 0.17
N HIS A 33 10.64 2.36 0.93
CA HIS A 33 10.81 3.64 1.61
C HIS A 33 12.06 4.34 1.07
N THR A 34 12.02 5.65 1.01
CA THR A 34 13.15 6.47 0.57
C THR A 34 12.86 7.94 0.88
N PRO A 35 13.88 8.79 1.11
CA PRO A 35 13.63 10.21 1.28
C PRO A 35 13.17 10.85 -0.03
N SER A 36 12.42 11.95 0.06
CA SER A 36 12.01 12.77 -1.08
C SER A 36 13.19 13.52 -1.66
N ASN A 37 14.07 13.98 -0.77
CA ASN A 37 15.25 14.77 -1.09
C ASN A 37 16.48 14.13 -0.45
N GLY A 38 17.59 14.17 -1.18
CA GLY A 38 18.83 13.65 -0.68
C GLY A 38 19.21 12.27 -1.21
N ALA A 39 20.33 11.75 -0.71
CA ALA A 39 20.80 10.43 -1.07
C ALA A 39 20.07 9.35 -0.29
N ALA A 40 19.81 8.24 -0.95
CA ALA A 40 19.31 7.03 -0.29
C ALA A 40 20.24 6.64 0.87
N GLN A 41 19.63 6.27 1.99
CA GLN A 41 20.36 5.88 3.20
C GLN A 41 20.38 4.35 3.32
N SER A 42 21.45 3.87 3.92
CA SER A 42 21.62 2.46 4.26
C SER A 42 22.35 2.35 5.59
N GLY A 43 22.14 1.25 6.31
CA GLY A 43 22.78 1.05 7.60
C GLY A 43 21.79 0.99 8.76
N PRO A 44 22.31 1.03 10.01
CA PRO A 44 21.50 0.71 11.18
C PRO A 44 20.61 1.87 11.66
N GLU A 45 20.57 2.97 10.96
CA GLU A 45 19.77 4.14 11.34
C GLU A 45 19.35 4.97 10.12
N ARG A 46 18.27 5.78 10.31
CA ARG A 46 17.82 6.81 9.36
C ARG A 46 17.89 8.16 10.01
N THR A 47 18.37 9.14 9.26
CA THR A 47 18.48 10.52 9.74
C THR A 47 17.58 11.42 8.91
N VAL A 48 16.75 12.22 9.59
CA VAL A 48 15.83 13.20 9.00
C VAL A 48 16.08 14.53 9.66
N THR A 49 16.19 15.60 8.89
CA THR A 49 16.25 16.97 9.40
C THR A 49 14.87 17.62 9.26
N ARG A 50 14.28 18.01 10.36
CA ARG A 50 12.98 18.70 10.41
C ARG A 50 13.10 20.14 9.87
N PRO A 51 11.99 20.76 9.45
CA PRO A 51 12.00 22.16 8.98
C PRO A 51 12.54 23.17 9.98
N ASN A 52 12.39 22.90 11.29
CA ASN A 52 12.94 23.74 12.36
C ASN A 52 14.45 23.51 12.60
N GLY A 53 15.07 22.60 11.86
CA GLY A 53 16.48 22.26 11.95
C GLY A 53 16.83 21.17 12.97
N ASP A 54 15.87 20.66 13.73
CA ASP A 54 16.09 19.50 14.60
C ASP A 54 16.41 18.26 13.78
N VAL A 55 17.26 17.40 14.33
CA VAL A 55 17.66 16.16 13.70
C VAL A 55 17.00 14.97 14.39
N VAL A 56 16.13 14.28 13.69
CA VAL A 56 15.53 13.01 14.12
C VAL A 56 16.40 11.87 13.58
N ARG A 57 16.78 10.98 14.48
CA ARG A 57 17.54 9.77 14.15
C ARG A 57 16.72 8.55 14.56
N LEU A 58 16.26 7.76 13.60
CA LEU A 58 15.55 6.50 13.84
C LEU A 58 16.58 5.38 13.96
N THR A 59 16.54 4.66 15.06
CA THR A 59 17.36 3.48 15.34
C THR A 59 16.62 2.17 15.19
N ARG A 60 15.28 2.23 15.19
CA ARG A 60 14.37 1.14 14.87
C ARG A 60 13.09 1.72 14.30
N GLY A 61 12.46 1.00 13.37
CA GLY A 61 11.18 1.46 12.85
C GLY A 61 10.51 0.43 11.97
N TRP A 62 9.19 0.28 12.19
CA TRP A 62 8.32 -0.57 11.39
C TRP A 62 7.01 0.14 11.12
N VAL A 63 6.50 -0.05 9.90
CA VAL A 63 5.20 0.46 9.46
C VAL A 63 4.45 -0.69 8.81
N ASN A 64 3.18 -0.88 9.17
CA ASN A 64 2.33 -1.87 8.54
C ASN A 64 1.48 -1.26 7.44
N VAL A 65 1.56 -1.82 6.24
CA VAL A 65 0.63 -1.60 5.14
C VAL A 65 -0.38 -2.73 5.16
N GLU A 66 -1.60 -2.43 5.55
CA GLU A 66 -2.70 -3.41 5.69
C GLU A 66 -3.21 -3.87 4.33
N SER A 67 -3.37 -2.92 3.39
CA SER A 67 -3.86 -3.24 2.06
C SER A 67 -3.48 -2.21 1.01
N VAL A 68 -3.49 -2.65 -0.25
CA VAL A 68 -3.37 -1.80 -1.43
C VAL A 68 -4.46 -2.17 -2.42
N GLU A 69 -5.31 -1.22 -2.79
CA GLU A 69 -6.39 -1.41 -3.76
C GLU A 69 -6.28 -0.42 -4.91
N ILE A 70 -6.32 -0.90 -6.15
CA ILE A 70 -6.24 -0.07 -7.36
C ILE A 70 -7.63 0.21 -7.93
N PHE A 71 -7.80 1.41 -8.50
CA PHE A 71 -9.06 1.88 -9.07
C PHE A 71 -8.89 2.27 -10.53
N ALA A 72 -9.83 1.79 -11.35
CA ALA A 72 -9.90 2.16 -12.75
C ALA A 72 -10.06 3.68 -12.93
N CYS A 73 -9.52 4.21 -14.03
CA CYS A 73 -9.73 5.60 -14.37
C CYS A 73 -11.22 5.84 -14.68
N PRO A 74 -11.85 6.88 -14.11
CA PRO A 74 -13.20 7.22 -14.48
C PRO A 74 -13.25 7.58 -15.98
N ALA A 75 -14.15 6.92 -16.71
CA ALA A 75 -14.30 7.12 -18.15
C ALA A 75 -14.88 8.52 -18.47
N THR A 76 -15.65 9.08 -17.54
CA THR A 76 -16.34 10.38 -17.74
C THR A 76 -16.32 11.23 -16.47
N ALA A 77 -16.58 12.54 -16.60
CA ALA A 77 -16.76 13.44 -15.45
C ALA A 77 -17.93 13.02 -14.55
N TRP A 78 -18.92 12.31 -15.12
CA TRP A 78 -20.09 11.81 -14.40
C TRP A 78 -19.74 10.60 -13.51
N GLU A 79 -18.91 9.70 -13.97
CA GLU A 79 -18.41 8.57 -13.17
C GLU A 79 -17.59 9.06 -11.97
N ARG A 80 -16.76 10.08 -12.15
CA ARG A 80 -16.06 10.74 -11.03
C ARG A 80 -17.00 11.33 -10.00
N PHE A 81 -18.13 11.91 -10.46
CA PHE A 81 -19.14 12.45 -9.56
C PHE A 81 -19.87 11.33 -8.78
N LEU A 82 -20.19 10.20 -9.43
CA LEU A 82 -20.78 9.04 -8.77
C LEU A 82 -19.82 8.37 -7.78
N ASP A 83 -18.55 8.28 -8.09
CA ASP A 83 -17.50 7.80 -7.17
C ASP A 83 -17.43 8.67 -5.91
N ALA A 84 -17.49 10.00 -6.08
CA ALA A 84 -17.47 10.93 -4.96
C ALA A 84 -18.75 10.89 -4.11
N LEU A 85 -19.87 10.42 -4.67
CA LEU A 85 -21.15 10.25 -3.98
C LEU A 85 -21.34 8.83 -3.40
N SER A 86 -20.47 7.89 -3.74
CA SER A 86 -20.57 6.52 -3.24
C SER A 86 -20.04 6.47 -1.80
N PRO A 87 -20.90 6.46 -0.77
CA PRO A 87 -20.48 6.31 0.61
C PRO A 87 -20.23 4.83 0.90
N VAL A 88 -19.40 4.16 0.09
CA VAL A 88 -18.98 2.81 0.42
C VAL A 88 -17.92 2.95 1.50
N ALA A 89 -18.38 3.08 2.74
CA ALA A 89 -17.57 2.68 3.86
C ALA A 89 -17.24 1.19 3.61
N THR A 90 -16.04 0.94 3.12
CA THR A 90 -15.53 -0.41 2.97
C THR A 90 -15.59 -1.04 4.34
N ALA A 91 -16.47 -2.07 4.49
CA ALA A 91 -16.44 -2.88 5.69
C ALA A 91 -15.04 -3.50 5.75
N ARG A 92 -14.24 -3.06 6.72
CA ARG A 92 -12.88 -3.54 6.96
C ARG A 92 -12.97 -4.90 7.64
N ALA A 93 -13.28 -5.92 6.87
CA ALA A 93 -13.04 -7.30 7.23
C ALA A 93 -11.80 -7.73 6.42
N HIS A 94 -10.88 -8.48 7.03
CA HIS A 94 -9.81 -9.15 6.30
C HIS A 94 -10.46 -9.99 5.19
N THR A 95 -10.60 -9.39 4.04
CA THR A 95 -11.14 -10.07 2.88
C THR A 95 -9.94 -10.59 2.12
N PRO A 96 -9.87 -11.90 1.84
CA PRO A 96 -8.86 -12.43 0.94
C PRO A 96 -8.88 -11.58 -0.33
N GLY A 97 -7.69 -11.32 -0.90
CA GLY A 97 -7.50 -10.37 -1.99
C GLY A 97 -8.51 -10.51 -3.11
N THR A 98 -9.01 -9.39 -3.58
CA THR A 98 -9.78 -9.32 -4.81
C THR A 98 -8.82 -9.14 -5.99
N PRO A 99 -9.27 -9.26 -7.25
CA PRO A 99 -8.40 -9.01 -8.40
C PRO A 99 -7.70 -7.65 -8.39
N THR A 100 -8.29 -6.65 -7.69
CA THR A 100 -7.79 -5.27 -7.59
C THR A 100 -7.22 -4.91 -6.22
N ARG A 101 -7.25 -5.83 -5.24
CA ARG A 101 -6.80 -5.57 -3.87
C ARG A 101 -5.86 -6.64 -3.35
N ILE A 102 -4.75 -6.22 -2.77
CA ILE A 102 -3.90 -7.01 -1.88
C ILE A 102 -4.37 -6.69 -0.46
N GLY A 103 -4.82 -7.72 0.26
CA GLY A 103 -5.33 -7.59 1.63
C GLY A 103 -4.48 -8.34 2.65
N THR A 104 -3.32 -8.86 2.26
CA THR A 104 -2.35 -9.42 3.21
C THR A 104 -1.54 -8.26 3.80
N PRO A 105 -1.57 -8.07 5.13
CA PRO A 105 -0.77 -7.03 5.77
C PRO A 105 0.72 -7.31 5.64
N HIS A 106 1.52 -6.24 5.41
CA HIS A 106 2.97 -6.32 5.28
C HIS A 106 3.64 -5.27 6.16
N VAL A 107 4.54 -5.73 7.00
CA VAL A 107 5.34 -4.86 7.86
C VAL A 107 6.67 -4.52 7.18
N ASP A 108 6.87 -3.24 6.91
CA ASP A 108 8.11 -2.71 6.35
C ASP A 108 9.10 -2.35 7.47
N ASP A 109 10.31 -2.90 7.40
CA ASP A 109 11.44 -2.51 8.24
C ASP A 109 12.14 -1.27 7.63
N LEU A 110 12.00 -0.13 8.28
CA LEU A 110 12.56 1.14 7.83
C LEU A 110 14.10 1.17 7.84
N LEU A 111 14.76 0.21 8.47
CA LEU A 111 16.22 0.10 8.44
C LEU A 111 16.73 -0.77 7.29
N ARG A 112 15.85 -1.40 6.54
CA ARG A 112 16.18 -1.98 5.24
C ARG A 112 16.69 -0.87 4.31
N SER A 113 17.68 -1.15 3.47
CA SER A 113 18.25 -0.13 2.56
C SER A 113 17.18 0.60 1.77
N ASP A 114 17.30 1.93 1.69
CA ASP A 114 16.40 2.77 0.91
C ASP A 114 16.29 2.29 -0.54
N ALA A 115 15.12 2.49 -1.13
CA ALA A 115 14.78 2.05 -2.48
C ALA A 115 14.89 0.53 -2.72
N GLN A 116 15.15 -0.27 -1.70
CA GLN A 116 15.03 -1.72 -1.81
C GLN A 116 13.55 -2.11 -1.81
N ALA A 117 13.08 -2.68 -2.91
CA ALA A 117 11.69 -3.07 -3.05
C ALA A 117 11.36 -4.30 -2.19
N LEU A 118 10.22 -4.24 -1.49
CA LEU A 118 9.55 -5.37 -0.85
C LEU A 118 8.34 -5.74 -1.70
N ALA A 119 8.21 -7.00 -2.11
CA ALA A 119 7.03 -7.44 -2.85
C ALA A 119 5.84 -7.54 -1.90
N LEU A 120 4.76 -6.82 -2.19
CA LEU A 120 3.48 -6.96 -1.47
C LEU A 120 2.60 -8.05 -2.08
N GLY A 121 2.74 -8.31 -3.37
CA GLY A 121 1.98 -9.33 -4.07
C GLY A 121 1.74 -9.00 -5.54
N THR A 122 0.85 -9.76 -6.15
CA THR A 122 0.48 -9.59 -7.56
C THR A 122 -1.03 -9.52 -7.68
N LEU A 123 -1.52 -8.42 -8.24
CA LEU A 123 -2.91 -8.24 -8.63
C LEU A 123 -3.17 -8.87 -10.00
N LYS A 124 -4.40 -9.33 -10.22
CA LYS A 124 -4.88 -9.83 -11.51
C LYS A 124 -6.14 -9.08 -11.94
N PRO A 125 -6.05 -7.77 -12.10
CA PRO A 125 -7.21 -6.94 -12.42
C PRO A 125 -7.64 -7.16 -13.88
N PRO A 126 -8.88 -6.80 -14.25
CA PRO A 126 -9.30 -6.71 -15.65
C PRO A 126 -8.36 -5.82 -16.46
N ALA A 127 -8.28 -6.07 -17.77
CA ALA A 127 -7.57 -5.17 -18.68
C ALA A 127 -8.29 -3.82 -18.72
N ASP A 128 -7.63 -2.78 -18.24
CA ASP A 128 -8.18 -1.42 -18.13
C ASP A 128 -7.06 -0.40 -17.88
N ARG A 129 -7.43 0.86 -17.67
CA ARG A 129 -6.56 1.93 -17.22
C ARG A 129 -6.82 2.19 -15.74
N TYR A 130 -5.77 2.15 -14.93
CA TYR A 130 -5.83 2.39 -13.49
C TYR A 130 -5.15 3.70 -13.16
N CYS A 131 -5.88 4.62 -12.50
CA CYS A 131 -5.43 5.98 -12.25
C CYS A 131 -4.91 6.19 -10.83
N ARG A 132 -5.41 5.45 -9.86
CA ARG A 132 -5.11 5.65 -8.44
C ARG A 132 -5.10 4.33 -7.67
N ALA A 133 -4.54 4.39 -6.47
CA ALA A 133 -4.71 3.35 -5.48
C ALA A 133 -5.07 3.94 -4.12
N ALA A 134 -5.83 3.19 -3.33
CA ALA A 134 -5.92 3.39 -1.89
C ALA A 134 -4.88 2.49 -1.21
N VAL A 135 -4.07 3.10 -0.36
CA VAL A 135 -3.12 2.40 0.51
C VAL A 135 -3.60 2.59 1.93
N THR A 136 -3.98 1.49 2.58
CA THR A 136 -4.44 1.51 3.98
C THR A 136 -3.27 1.17 4.89
N LEU A 137 -3.01 2.04 5.84
CA LEU A 137 -2.15 1.79 6.99
C LEU A 137 -3.07 1.38 8.14
N GLY A 138 -2.78 0.28 8.78
CA GLY A 138 -3.60 -0.25 9.88
C GLY A 138 -2.80 -1.16 10.79
N PRO A 139 -3.39 -1.62 11.91
CA PRO A 139 -2.71 -2.50 12.85
C PRO A 139 -2.29 -3.82 12.19
N ALA A 140 -1.06 -4.25 12.43
CA ALA A 140 -0.56 -5.52 11.95
C ALA A 140 -1.23 -6.69 12.69
N ASP A 141 -1.69 -7.69 11.97
CA ASP A 141 -2.19 -8.93 12.57
C ASP A 141 -1.06 -9.89 12.92
N ALA A 142 -1.45 -10.98 13.56
CA ALA A 142 -0.51 -12.06 13.91
C ALA A 142 0.04 -12.82 12.68
N ASP A 143 -0.64 -12.72 11.53
CA ASP A 143 -0.27 -13.34 10.24
C ASP A 143 0.29 -12.33 9.23
N ALA A 144 0.52 -11.06 9.63
CA ALA A 144 1.16 -10.08 8.78
C ALA A 144 2.56 -10.53 8.35
N GLU A 145 2.87 -10.37 7.07
CA GLU A 145 4.20 -10.69 6.56
C GLU A 145 5.24 -9.69 7.06
N GLY A 146 6.43 -10.17 7.42
CA GLY A 146 7.53 -9.31 7.87
C GLY A 146 7.45 -8.87 9.34
N LEU A 147 6.57 -9.49 10.16
CA LEU A 147 6.50 -9.18 11.59
C LEU A 147 7.87 -9.35 12.28
N PRO A 148 8.36 -8.30 12.97
CA PRO A 148 9.59 -8.40 13.73
C PRO A 148 9.38 -9.26 14.99
N THR A 149 10.41 -10.03 15.35
CA THR A 149 10.41 -10.80 16.61
C THR A 149 10.92 -9.99 17.81
N ALA A 150 11.58 -8.86 17.54
CA ALA A 150 12.26 -8.06 18.57
C ALA A 150 11.36 -7.03 19.25
N VAL A 151 10.20 -6.71 18.66
CA VAL A 151 9.24 -5.72 19.18
C VAL A 151 7.80 -6.21 18.99
N PRO A 152 6.85 -5.77 19.85
CA PRO A 152 5.45 -6.15 19.75
C PRO A 152 4.73 -5.34 18.63
N MET A 153 5.01 -5.64 17.36
CA MET A 153 4.39 -4.94 16.24
C MET A 153 2.93 -5.38 16.00
N SER A 154 2.57 -6.61 16.39
CA SER A 154 1.17 -7.08 16.30
C SER A 154 0.22 -6.16 17.07
N GLY A 155 -0.88 -5.75 16.43
CA GLY A 155 -1.84 -4.78 16.95
C GLY A 155 -1.40 -3.32 16.80
N ASN A 156 -0.28 -3.04 16.15
CA ASN A 156 0.21 -1.69 15.90
C ASN A 156 0.37 -1.42 14.39
N THR A 157 0.04 -0.20 14.00
CA THR A 157 0.26 0.33 12.64
C THR A 157 1.70 0.80 12.45
N VAL A 158 2.24 1.42 13.50
CA VAL A 158 3.60 1.94 13.51
C VAL A 158 4.27 1.66 14.85
N TRP A 159 5.56 1.36 14.77
CA TRP A 159 6.44 1.25 15.93
C TRP A 159 7.81 1.87 15.58
N LEU A 160 8.17 3.01 16.23
CA LEU A 160 9.41 3.73 15.97
C LEU A 160 10.17 3.98 17.26
N GLU A 161 11.49 3.90 17.19
CA GLU A 161 12.44 4.31 18.24
C GLU A 161 13.53 5.20 17.67
N GLY A 162 13.93 6.20 18.46
CA GLY A 162 14.97 7.09 18.01
C GLY A 162 15.33 8.18 18.99
N THR A 163 16.01 9.20 18.48
CA THR A 163 16.40 10.39 19.22
C THR A 163 16.12 11.65 18.41
N VAL A 164 15.82 12.74 19.11
CA VAL A 164 15.76 14.09 18.55
C VAL A 164 16.93 14.90 19.11
N THR A 165 17.70 15.51 18.23
CA THR A 165 18.76 16.47 18.61
C THR A 165 18.31 17.86 18.19
N PRO A 166 18.14 18.83 19.13
CA PRO A 166 17.71 20.18 18.81
C PRO A 166 18.70 20.93 17.91
N ALA A 167 18.21 21.74 16.96
CA ALA A 167 19.02 22.56 16.06
C ALA A 167 19.92 23.57 16.81
N ALA A 168 19.44 24.09 17.93
CA ALA A 168 20.20 25.01 18.79
C ALA A 168 21.38 24.32 19.53
N GLY A 169 21.56 23.03 19.32
CA GLY A 169 22.47 22.21 20.10
C GLY A 169 21.85 21.77 21.43
N GLY A 170 22.43 20.75 22.03
CA GLY A 170 21.92 20.18 23.29
C GLY A 170 22.04 18.67 23.31
N THR A 171 21.52 18.09 24.39
CA THR A 171 21.48 16.64 24.54
C THR A 171 20.37 16.03 23.69
N ALA A 172 20.68 14.98 22.94
CA ALA A 172 19.69 14.21 22.24
C ALA A 172 18.67 13.60 23.21
N GLN A 173 17.39 13.70 22.88
CA GLN A 173 16.27 13.16 23.66
C GLN A 173 15.73 11.92 22.96
N SER A 174 15.57 10.84 23.70
CA SER A 174 15.03 9.60 23.17
C SER A 174 13.51 9.64 23.09
N PHE A 175 12.95 8.98 22.07
CA PHE A 175 11.52 8.77 21.94
C PHE A 175 11.21 7.32 21.52
N GLN A 176 10.00 6.89 21.83
CA GLN A 176 9.38 5.69 21.29
C GLN A 176 7.94 6.04 20.95
N LEU A 177 7.55 5.80 19.69
CA LEU A 177 6.21 6.04 19.19
C LEU A 177 5.59 4.71 18.80
N THR A 178 4.38 4.46 19.30
CA THR A 178 3.60 3.27 18.95
C THR A 178 2.15 3.68 18.79
N SER A 179 1.54 3.33 17.68
CA SER A 179 0.14 3.63 17.39
C SER A 179 -0.56 2.46 16.70
N ALA A 180 -1.82 2.28 17.05
CA ALA A 180 -2.76 1.39 16.37
C ALA A 180 -3.77 2.18 15.50
N ALA A 181 -3.56 3.48 15.32
CA ALA A 181 -4.41 4.31 14.47
C ALA A 181 -4.36 3.82 13.03
N GLU A 182 -5.47 4.02 12.31
CA GLU A 182 -5.59 3.70 10.90
C GLU A 182 -5.57 4.97 10.07
N ALA A 183 -5.00 4.91 8.87
CA ALA A 183 -5.05 6.00 7.90
C ALA A 183 -5.08 5.45 6.48
N ASP A 184 -5.81 6.14 5.60
CA ASP A 184 -5.87 5.83 4.17
C ASP A 184 -5.17 6.92 3.36
N ALA A 185 -4.35 6.49 2.40
CA ALA A 185 -3.78 7.35 1.38
C ALA A 185 -4.44 7.05 0.04
N ASP A 186 -5.14 8.03 -0.54
CA ASP A 186 -5.67 7.94 -1.91
C ASP A 186 -4.69 8.64 -2.86
N VAL A 187 -3.91 7.85 -3.59
CA VAL A 187 -2.79 8.35 -4.38
C VAL A 187 -2.93 8.01 -5.86
N GLN A 188 -2.52 8.96 -6.72
CA GLN A 188 -2.52 8.77 -8.16
C GLN A 188 -1.23 8.10 -8.62
N PHE A 189 -1.34 7.25 -9.63
CA PHE A 189 -0.16 6.72 -10.30
C PHE A 189 0.62 7.85 -10.98
N THR A 190 1.93 7.85 -10.75
CA THR A 190 2.85 8.79 -11.37
C THR A 190 3.88 8.04 -12.21
N GLY A 191 4.24 8.62 -13.33
CA GLY A 191 5.35 8.16 -14.17
C GLY A 191 6.69 8.75 -13.76
N ALA A 192 7.71 8.46 -14.52
CA ALA A 192 9.02 9.07 -14.38
C ALA A 192 8.89 10.60 -14.45
N GLY A 193 9.34 11.30 -13.39
CA GLY A 193 9.22 12.76 -13.28
C GLY A 193 8.00 13.26 -12.51
N GLY A 194 7.22 12.37 -11.87
CA GLY A 194 6.16 12.74 -10.92
C GLY A 194 4.84 13.23 -11.57
N ALA A 195 4.73 13.22 -12.88
CA ALA A 195 3.48 13.56 -13.54
C ALA A 195 2.49 12.41 -13.43
N ALA A 196 1.19 12.74 -13.25
CA ALA A 196 0.13 11.74 -13.23
C ALA A 196 0.14 10.91 -14.53
N ALA A 197 0.25 9.60 -14.40
CA ALA A 197 0.34 8.68 -15.51
C ALA A 197 -0.40 7.37 -15.17
N PRO A 198 -1.55 7.10 -15.80
CA PRO A 198 -2.30 5.88 -15.57
C PRO A 198 -1.50 4.62 -15.93
N VAL A 199 -1.63 3.57 -15.13
CA VAL A 199 -1.16 2.23 -15.51
C VAL A 199 -2.14 1.65 -16.53
N VAL A 200 -1.66 1.34 -17.72
CA VAL A 200 -2.46 0.71 -18.77
C VAL A 200 -2.15 -0.77 -18.79
N LEU A 201 -3.15 -1.57 -18.47
CA LEU A 201 -3.09 -3.03 -18.47
C LEU A 201 -3.87 -3.55 -19.67
N THR A 202 -3.21 -4.31 -20.53
CA THR A 202 -3.81 -4.86 -21.77
C THR A 202 -3.72 -6.37 -21.78
N THR A 203 -4.62 -7.03 -22.50
CA THR A 203 -4.64 -8.49 -22.69
C THR A 203 -3.42 -9.04 -23.42
N ALA A 204 -2.53 -8.18 -23.94
CA ALA A 204 -1.31 -8.58 -24.61
C ALA A 204 -0.22 -9.14 -23.67
N GLY A 205 -0.53 -9.39 -22.40
CA GLY A 205 0.30 -10.16 -21.49
C GLY A 205 1.53 -9.42 -20.95
N VAL A 206 1.51 -8.10 -20.88
CA VAL A 206 2.60 -7.34 -20.27
C VAL A 206 2.37 -7.28 -18.77
N SER A 207 3.28 -7.87 -17.99
CA SER A 207 3.37 -7.61 -16.56
C SER A 207 3.86 -6.19 -16.33
N ARG A 208 3.22 -5.47 -15.42
CA ARG A 208 3.61 -4.13 -14.97
C ARG A 208 3.95 -4.17 -13.49
N THR A 209 4.69 -3.16 -13.04
CA THR A 209 5.00 -3.00 -11.61
C THR A 209 4.50 -1.63 -11.15
N GLY A 210 3.74 -1.64 -10.05
CA GLY A 210 3.38 -0.46 -9.29
C GLY A 210 4.19 -0.44 -7.99
N ARG A 211 4.70 0.74 -7.61
CA ARG A 211 5.45 0.92 -6.36
C ARG A 211 4.73 1.87 -5.44
N VAL A 212 4.44 1.42 -4.24
CA VAL A 212 4.06 2.25 -3.10
C VAL A 212 5.35 2.75 -2.46
N VAL A 213 5.51 4.06 -2.37
CA VAL A 213 6.72 4.70 -1.86
C VAL A 213 6.38 5.50 -0.61
N LEU A 214 7.00 5.16 0.51
CA LEU A 214 6.90 5.88 1.77
C LEU A 214 8.03 6.92 1.85
N ARG A 215 7.68 8.22 1.95
CA ARG A 215 8.64 9.34 2.03
C ARG A 215 8.92 9.69 3.48
N TYR A 216 9.77 8.92 4.13
CA TYR A 216 10.00 9.00 5.58
C TYR A 216 10.61 10.34 6.04
N ASP A 217 11.27 11.07 5.18
CA ASP A 217 11.81 12.41 5.48
C ASP A 217 10.72 13.46 5.72
N ARG A 218 9.48 13.22 5.28
CA ARG A 218 8.34 14.12 5.49
C ARG A 218 7.56 13.84 6.77
N TRP A 219 7.75 12.68 7.39
CA TRP A 219 6.93 12.24 8.52
C TRP A 219 7.01 13.15 9.75
N PHE A 220 8.15 13.80 9.91
CA PHE A 220 8.43 14.68 11.03
C PHE A 220 8.35 16.18 10.68
N ASP A 221 7.84 16.54 9.50
CA ASP A 221 7.71 17.95 9.10
C ASP A 221 6.76 18.70 10.03
N ALA A 222 5.61 18.10 10.35
CA ALA A 222 4.59 18.64 11.24
C ALA A 222 4.45 17.87 12.56
N VAL A 223 5.17 16.76 12.75
CA VAL A 223 5.07 15.91 13.94
C VAL A 223 6.31 16.06 14.79
N ASP A 224 6.14 16.49 16.04
CA ASP A 224 7.20 16.44 17.03
C ASP A 224 7.15 15.11 17.78
N PRO A 225 8.17 14.24 17.64
CA PRO A 225 8.13 12.92 18.27
C PRO A 225 8.21 12.95 19.80
N LEU A 226 8.44 14.13 20.40
CA LEU A 226 8.49 14.32 21.84
C LEU A 226 7.17 14.84 22.42
N GLU A 227 6.18 15.19 21.58
CA GLU A 227 4.89 15.68 22.03
C GLU A 227 3.89 14.54 22.30
N ASP A 228 2.96 14.79 23.21
CA ASP A 228 1.85 13.88 23.47
C ASP A 228 0.97 13.75 22.22
N GLY A 229 0.56 12.51 21.88
CA GLY A 229 -0.24 12.24 20.69
C GLY A 229 0.55 12.19 19.37
N ALA A 230 1.86 12.38 19.40
CA ALA A 230 2.72 12.32 18.22
C ALA A 230 2.58 11.00 17.44
N ALA A 231 2.31 9.89 18.12
CA ALA A 231 2.23 8.56 17.48
C ALA A 231 1.05 8.46 16.49
N ASP A 232 -0.13 8.96 16.84
CA ASP A 232 -1.30 8.93 15.95
C ASP A 232 -1.18 9.97 14.83
N ALA A 233 -0.66 11.17 15.15
CA ALA A 233 -0.35 12.19 14.15
C ALA A 233 0.66 11.68 13.11
N LEU A 234 1.62 10.87 13.54
CA LEU A 234 2.61 10.26 12.67
C LEU A 234 1.97 9.29 11.65
N VAL A 235 0.98 8.49 12.04
CA VAL A 235 0.30 7.59 11.10
C VAL A 235 -0.36 8.39 9.97
N SER A 236 -0.99 9.53 10.30
CA SER A 236 -1.55 10.44 9.30
C SER A 236 -0.45 11.03 8.39
N ALA A 237 0.67 11.47 8.97
CA ALA A 237 1.79 12.03 8.21
C ALA A 237 2.43 10.97 7.28
N ILE A 238 2.49 9.71 7.70
CA ILE A 238 2.92 8.59 6.86
C ILE A 238 1.98 8.45 5.66
N ALA A 239 0.67 8.41 5.88
CA ALA A 239 -0.33 8.30 4.81
C ALA A 239 -0.24 9.46 3.82
N GLU A 240 -0.06 10.70 4.29
CA GLU A 240 0.12 11.88 3.43
C GLU A 240 1.43 11.85 2.63
N SER A 241 2.42 11.09 3.09
CA SER A 241 3.72 10.95 2.43
C SER A 241 3.76 9.88 1.35
N VAL A 242 2.70 9.07 1.23
CA VAL A 242 2.64 7.96 0.27
C VAL A 242 2.63 8.48 -1.16
N GLU A 243 3.47 7.91 -1.99
CA GLU A 243 3.47 8.12 -3.45
C GLU A 243 3.26 6.79 -4.16
N LEU A 244 2.70 6.85 -5.37
CA LEU A 244 2.48 5.67 -6.20
C LEU A 244 3.17 5.85 -7.54
N GLN A 245 4.16 5.01 -7.82
CA GLN A 245 4.97 5.08 -9.03
C GLN A 245 4.75 3.86 -9.91
N GLN A 246 4.78 4.05 -11.23
CA GLN A 246 4.78 2.95 -12.19
C GLN A 246 6.15 2.80 -12.87
N GLU A 247 6.50 1.55 -13.17
CA GLU A 247 7.64 1.18 -14.02
C GLU A 247 7.20 0.67 -15.39
#